data_10914b7742fa7a85ccc6bfbe38518de5
#
_entry.id   10914b7742fa7a85ccc6bfbe38518de5
#
_cell.length_a   1.000
_cell.length_b   1.000
_cell.length_c   1.000
_cell.angle_alpha   90.00
_cell.angle_beta   90.00
_cell.angle_gamma   90.00
#
_symmetry.space_group_name_H-M   'P 1'
#
loop_
_entity.id
_entity.type
_entity.pdbx_description
1 polymer ?
#
loop_
_entity_poly.entity_id
_entity_poly.type
_entity_poly.pdbx_seq_one_letter_code
_entity_poly.pdbx_strand_id
1 'polypeptide(L)'
;MEQGARIIDIGGVKAGPGDEVDAAEEIRRTVPFVAAVRARYPDLVISIDTWRAEVGRAACEAGADLLNDSWGGYDPRLAEVAAEFEVGLVCTHTGGTVPRRRPRMGVEYEDVMADILGQTLTLAQRAVEFGVPRESVLIDPAHDFGKATRHSLEATRRLGEMVASGWPVLVSLSNKDFVGESLDLPPRERLTGTLAATAICAWLGARVYRAHEVVETQQVLDMVSSIQGTRPPAVSRRGIVPEFSAPPEPDDASIF
;
A
#
# COMPACT_ATOMS: atom_id res chain seq x y z
N MET A 1 -10.28 -1.78 -13.87
CA MET A 1 -11.62 -2.28 -13.48
C MET A 1 -11.89 -3.68 -14.04
N GLU A 2 -11.75 -3.90 -15.33
CA GLU A 2 -11.94 -5.23 -15.95
C GLU A 2 -11.02 -6.32 -15.36
N GLN A 3 -9.85 -5.95 -14.87
CA GLN A 3 -8.89 -6.84 -14.23
C GLN A 3 -9.15 -7.09 -12.72
N GLY A 4 -10.18 -6.47 -12.13
CA GLY A 4 -10.57 -6.69 -10.72
C GLY A 4 -9.96 -5.74 -9.70
N ALA A 5 -9.25 -4.68 -10.12
CA ALA A 5 -8.77 -3.66 -9.19
C ALA A 5 -9.95 -2.96 -8.49
N ARG A 6 -9.88 -2.82 -7.18
CA ARG A 6 -10.88 -2.12 -6.34
C ARG A 6 -10.44 -0.71 -5.97
N ILE A 7 -9.14 -0.46 -6.01
CA ILE A 7 -8.51 0.83 -5.75
C ILE A 7 -7.63 1.14 -6.95
N ILE A 8 -7.61 2.39 -7.39
CA ILE A 8 -6.56 2.88 -8.29
C ILE A 8 -5.73 3.92 -7.56
N ASP A 9 -4.43 3.87 -7.76
CA ASP A 9 -3.49 4.79 -7.15
C ASP A 9 -2.89 5.70 -8.23
N ILE A 10 -3.14 7.01 -8.10
CA ILE A 10 -2.81 8.03 -9.11
C ILE A 10 -1.65 8.86 -8.58
N GLY A 11 -0.55 8.93 -9.32
CA GLY A 11 0.61 9.74 -8.97
C GLY A 11 1.04 10.67 -10.10
N GLY A 12 1.31 11.92 -9.77
CA GLY A 12 1.79 12.95 -10.72
C GLY A 12 3.30 13.10 -10.79
N VAL A 13 4.01 12.51 -9.83
CA VAL A 13 5.47 12.66 -9.68
C VAL A 13 6.13 11.30 -9.49
N LYS A 14 7.15 11.02 -10.30
CA LYS A 14 7.94 9.81 -10.15
C LYS A 14 8.67 9.82 -8.80
N ALA A 15 8.64 8.72 -8.07
CA ALA A 15 9.31 8.57 -6.77
C ALA A 15 10.84 8.75 -6.85
N GLY A 16 11.47 8.29 -7.94
CA GLY A 16 12.91 8.41 -8.17
C GLY A 16 13.36 9.81 -8.61
N PRO A 17 14.68 10.03 -8.73
CA PRO A 17 15.24 11.28 -9.25
C PRO A 17 14.71 11.62 -10.65
N GLY A 18 14.61 12.89 -10.95
CA GLY A 18 14.15 13.42 -12.25
C GLY A 18 13.96 14.94 -12.19
N ASP A 19 13.34 15.50 -13.24
CA ASP A 19 13.04 16.93 -13.31
C ASP A 19 12.15 17.35 -12.15
N GLU A 20 12.33 18.57 -11.66
CA GLU A 20 11.52 19.12 -10.60
C GLU A 20 10.07 19.26 -11.08
N VAL A 21 9.13 18.79 -10.28
CA VAL A 21 7.70 18.93 -10.48
C VAL A 21 7.17 19.65 -9.24
N ASP A 22 6.70 20.86 -9.41
CA ASP A 22 6.06 21.61 -8.34
C ASP A 22 4.62 21.12 -8.08
N ALA A 23 3.99 21.65 -7.04
CA ALA A 23 2.64 21.25 -6.69
C ALA A 23 1.61 21.67 -7.73
N ALA A 24 1.77 22.83 -8.37
CA ALA A 24 0.82 23.29 -9.41
C ALA A 24 0.85 22.35 -10.61
N GLU A 25 2.00 21.91 -11.03
CA GLU A 25 2.15 20.94 -12.12
C GLU A 25 1.65 19.54 -11.71
N GLU A 26 1.88 19.11 -10.46
CA GLU A 26 1.32 17.85 -9.95
C GLU A 26 -0.20 17.87 -9.94
N ILE A 27 -0.82 18.95 -9.45
CA ILE A 27 -2.27 19.19 -9.50
C ILE A 27 -2.78 19.13 -10.95
N ARG A 28 -2.10 19.84 -11.85
CA ARG A 28 -2.48 19.87 -13.27
C ARG A 28 -2.50 18.48 -13.91
N ARG A 29 -1.58 17.59 -13.50
CA ARG A 29 -1.49 16.21 -14.01
C ARG A 29 -2.53 15.28 -13.43
N THR A 30 -2.83 15.43 -12.14
CA THR A 30 -3.58 14.42 -11.39
C THR A 30 -5.05 14.76 -11.20
N VAL A 31 -5.38 15.98 -10.82
CA VAL A 31 -6.74 16.37 -10.43
C VAL A 31 -7.78 16.18 -11.53
N PRO A 32 -7.53 16.59 -12.81
CA PRO A 32 -8.47 16.32 -13.89
C PRO A 32 -8.71 14.83 -14.13
N PHE A 33 -7.68 13.99 -13.90
CA PHE A 33 -7.81 12.56 -14.05
C PHE A 33 -8.63 11.96 -12.90
N VAL A 34 -8.40 12.39 -11.64
CA VAL A 34 -9.24 12.01 -10.49
C VAL A 34 -10.71 12.32 -10.76
N ALA A 35 -11.02 13.54 -11.18
CA ALA A 35 -12.40 13.96 -11.49
C ALA A 35 -13.02 13.10 -12.60
N ALA A 36 -12.29 12.82 -13.67
CA ALA A 36 -12.76 11.99 -14.77
C ALA A 36 -13.02 10.53 -14.35
N VAL A 37 -12.14 9.98 -13.51
CA VAL A 37 -12.31 8.62 -12.96
C VAL A 37 -13.53 8.57 -12.03
N ARG A 38 -13.69 9.53 -11.14
CA ARG A 38 -14.83 9.61 -10.22
C ARG A 38 -16.15 9.72 -10.98
N ALA A 39 -16.20 10.54 -12.03
CA ALA A 39 -17.40 10.68 -12.86
C ALA A 39 -17.75 9.36 -13.59
N ARG A 40 -16.76 8.57 -13.97
CA ARG A 40 -16.98 7.31 -14.69
C ARG A 40 -17.24 6.12 -13.77
N TYR A 41 -16.66 6.13 -12.58
CA TYR A 41 -16.70 5.01 -11.62
C TYR A 41 -17.01 5.57 -10.22
N PRO A 42 -18.30 5.83 -9.91
CA PRO A 42 -18.71 6.50 -8.66
C PRO A 42 -18.27 5.75 -7.40
N ASP A 43 -18.26 4.40 -7.44
CA ASP A 43 -17.99 3.53 -6.28
C ASP A 43 -16.53 3.06 -6.20
N LEU A 44 -15.67 3.49 -7.13
CA LEU A 44 -14.26 3.09 -7.11
C LEU A 44 -13.50 3.89 -6.07
N VAL A 45 -12.71 3.22 -5.26
CA VAL A 45 -11.77 3.90 -4.35
C VAL A 45 -10.63 4.51 -5.16
N ILE A 46 -10.45 5.82 -5.03
CA ILE A 46 -9.41 6.59 -5.72
C ILE A 46 -8.37 7.02 -4.70
N SER A 47 -7.15 6.51 -4.87
CA SER A 47 -5.98 6.90 -4.10
C SER A 47 -5.14 7.92 -4.87
N ILE A 48 -4.58 8.89 -4.17
CA ILE A 48 -3.62 9.85 -4.70
C ILE A 48 -2.26 9.66 -4.03
N ASP A 49 -1.23 9.29 -4.82
CA ASP A 49 0.16 9.17 -4.37
C ASP A 49 0.80 10.56 -4.37
N THR A 50 0.88 11.18 -3.20
CA THR A 50 1.48 12.49 -3.00
C THR A 50 1.95 12.65 -1.57
N TRP A 51 2.98 13.50 -1.38
CA TRP A 51 3.42 13.93 -0.04
C TRP A 51 3.03 15.38 0.28
N ARG A 52 2.31 16.06 -0.62
CA ARG A 52 1.97 17.48 -0.51
C ARG A 52 0.52 17.66 -0.08
N ALA A 53 0.32 18.39 1.01
CA ALA A 53 -1.02 18.68 1.50
C ALA A 53 -1.89 19.42 0.47
N GLU A 54 -1.33 20.37 -0.28
CA GLU A 54 -2.07 21.14 -1.30
C GLU A 54 -2.53 20.26 -2.48
N VAL A 55 -1.73 19.28 -2.89
CA VAL A 55 -2.12 18.30 -3.93
C VAL A 55 -3.17 17.35 -3.39
N GLY A 56 -2.97 16.83 -2.16
CA GLY A 56 -3.95 15.98 -1.48
C GLY A 56 -5.30 16.66 -1.37
N ARG A 57 -5.34 17.93 -0.95
CA ARG A 57 -6.57 18.73 -0.86
C ARG A 57 -7.29 18.82 -2.20
N ALA A 58 -6.58 19.26 -3.25
CA ALA A 58 -7.17 19.41 -4.58
C ALA A 58 -7.67 18.07 -5.15
N ALA A 59 -6.99 16.95 -4.83
CA ALA A 59 -7.43 15.61 -5.22
C ALA A 59 -8.70 15.18 -4.44
N CYS A 60 -8.79 15.46 -3.14
CA CYS A 60 -9.99 15.18 -2.33
C CYS A 60 -11.19 16.00 -2.83
N GLU A 61 -11.02 17.28 -3.13
CA GLU A 61 -12.05 18.13 -3.75
C GLU A 61 -12.55 17.55 -5.09
N ALA A 62 -11.68 16.85 -5.83
CA ALA A 62 -12.01 16.18 -7.08
C ALA A 62 -12.59 14.76 -6.90
N GLY A 63 -12.61 14.23 -5.67
CA GLY A 63 -13.22 12.95 -5.31
C GLY A 63 -12.23 11.82 -5.02
N ALA A 64 -11.02 12.10 -4.55
CA ALA A 64 -10.14 11.08 -4.00
C ALA A 64 -10.63 10.64 -2.61
N ASP A 65 -10.45 9.34 -2.29
CA ASP A 65 -10.90 8.70 -1.05
C ASP A 65 -9.74 8.32 -0.13
N LEU A 66 -8.52 8.29 -0.66
CA LEU A 66 -7.33 7.83 0.07
C LEU A 66 -6.13 8.72 -0.30
N LEU A 67 -5.42 9.21 0.70
CA LEU A 67 -4.13 9.86 0.55
C LEU A 67 -3.01 8.83 0.79
N ASN A 68 -2.25 8.50 -0.26
CA ASN A 68 -1.10 7.62 -0.17
C ASN A 68 0.16 8.47 0.06
N ASP A 69 0.50 8.68 1.35
CA ASP A 69 1.71 9.40 1.73
C ASP A 69 2.94 8.50 1.59
N SER A 70 3.45 8.41 0.39
CA SER A 70 4.62 7.58 0.06
C SER A 70 5.95 8.11 0.66
N TRP A 71 5.93 9.26 1.36
CA TRP A 71 7.12 9.90 1.94
C TRP A 71 7.06 10.13 3.45
N GLY A 72 6.21 9.36 4.13
CA GLY A 72 6.25 9.17 5.58
C GLY A 72 6.09 10.44 6.40
N GLY A 73 5.08 11.24 6.13
CA GLY A 73 4.79 12.46 6.87
C GLY A 73 5.72 13.63 6.54
N TYR A 74 6.32 13.65 5.35
CA TYR A 74 7.21 14.74 4.92
C TYR A 74 6.51 16.12 4.97
N ASP A 75 5.27 16.20 4.50
CA ASP A 75 4.36 17.33 4.80
C ASP A 75 3.33 16.91 5.85
N PRO A 76 3.51 17.29 7.11
CA PRO A 76 2.65 16.84 8.20
C PRO A 76 1.18 17.29 8.06
N ARG A 77 0.92 18.33 7.25
CA ARG A 77 -0.44 18.83 6.97
C ARG A 77 -1.27 17.88 6.11
N LEU A 78 -0.64 16.88 5.46
CA LEU A 78 -1.37 15.91 4.66
C LEU A 78 -2.34 15.08 5.52
N ALA A 79 -1.95 14.74 6.75
CA ALA A 79 -2.84 14.06 7.70
C ALA A 79 -4.01 14.96 8.16
N GLU A 80 -3.80 16.28 8.27
CA GLU A 80 -4.88 17.23 8.56
C GLU A 80 -5.89 17.29 7.40
N VAL A 81 -5.40 17.24 6.15
CA VAL A 81 -6.26 17.16 4.95
C VAL A 81 -7.07 15.85 4.96
N ALA A 82 -6.44 14.71 5.28
CA ALA A 82 -7.17 13.43 5.38
C ALA A 82 -8.31 13.52 6.39
N ALA A 83 -8.08 14.13 7.56
CA ALA A 83 -9.09 14.33 8.58
C ALA A 83 -10.20 15.30 8.13
N GLU A 84 -9.85 16.43 7.49
CA GLU A 84 -10.81 17.43 7.03
C GLU A 84 -11.79 16.87 5.98
N PHE A 85 -11.31 16.01 5.08
CA PHE A 85 -12.12 15.38 4.04
C PHE A 85 -12.69 14.01 4.44
N GLU A 86 -12.42 13.55 5.66
CA GLU A 86 -12.84 12.22 6.15
C GLU A 86 -12.40 11.07 5.23
N VAL A 87 -11.21 11.20 4.62
CA VAL A 87 -10.62 10.20 3.70
C VAL A 87 -9.55 9.36 4.40
N GLY A 88 -9.20 8.22 3.79
CA GLY A 88 -8.15 7.36 4.32
C GLY A 88 -6.73 7.94 4.16
N LEU A 89 -5.80 7.43 4.97
CA LEU A 89 -4.39 7.80 4.90
C LEU A 89 -3.49 6.56 4.97
N VAL A 90 -2.49 6.49 4.10
CA VAL A 90 -1.40 5.51 4.20
C VAL A 90 -0.20 6.15 4.89
N CYS A 91 0.23 5.56 5.99
CA CYS A 91 1.39 5.96 6.77
C CYS A 91 2.60 5.10 6.40
N THR A 92 3.55 5.66 5.67
CA THR A 92 4.64 4.93 5.03
C THR A 92 5.97 5.12 5.74
N HIS A 93 6.76 4.05 5.86
CA HIS A 93 8.12 4.11 6.37
C HIS A 93 9.12 4.52 5.28
N THR A 94 9.95 5.52 5.54
CA THR A 94 10.92 6.04 4.56
C THR A 94 12.38 5.93 5.00
N GLY A 95 12.65 5.53 6.23
CA GLY A 95 14.01 5.49 6.78
C GLY A 95 14.72 6.85 6.74
N GLY A 96 13.97 7.95 6.88
CA GLY A 96 14.51 9.30 6.84
C GLY A 96 14.94 9.77 5.45
N THR A 97 14.52 9.10 4.38
CA THR A 97 14.75 9.57 3.01
C THR A 97 13.88 10.80 2.70
N VAL A 98 14.39 11.65 1.81
CA VAL A 98 13.71 12.88 1.38
C VAL A 98 13.14 12.67 -0.02
N PRO A 99 11.95 13.20 -0.33
CA PRO A 99 11.34 13.09 -1.64
C PRO A 99 12.32 13.40 -2.78
N ARG A 100 12.32 12.52 -3.79
CA ARG A 100 13.08 12.65 -5.03
C ARG A 100 14.61 12.73 -4.91
N ARG A 101 15.17 12.60 -3.74
CA ARG A 101 16.62 12.40 -3.58
C ARG A 101 16.95 10.93 -3.76
N ARG A 102 18.15 10.67 -4.30
CA ARG A 102 18.66 9.29 -4.33
C ARG A 102 18.61 8.72 -2.91
N PRO A 103 18.16 7.47 -2.74
CA PRO A 103 18.26 6.80 -1.45
C PRO A 103 19.68 6.96 -0.93
N ARG A 104 19.85 7.24 0.35
CA ARG A 104 21.18 7.20 0.96
C ARG A 104 21.69 5.78 0.78
N MET A 105 22.71 5.60 -0.04
CA MET A 105 23.45 4.34 -0.08
C MET A 105 24.01 4.09 1.31
N GLY A 106 23.73 2.90 1.89
CA GLY A 106 24.24 2.53 3.20
C GLY A 106 23.41 2.98 4.40
N VAL A 107 22.09 3.12 4.26
CA VAL A 107 21.23 3.19 5.46
C VAL A 107 21.38 1.89 6.23
N GLU A 108 21.86 1.99 7.45
CA GLU A 108 21.97 0.88 8.41
C GLU A 108 20.88 1.03 9.45
N TYR A 109 20.25 -0.09 9.79
CA TYR A 109 19.30 -0.19 10.90
C TYR A 109 19.89 -1.14 11.94
N GLU A 110 19.76 -0.81 13.20
CA GLU A 110 20.00 -1.77 14.29
C GLU A 110 18.93 -2.88 14.25
N ASP A 111 17.68 -2.49 14.09
CA ASP A 111 16.53 -3.36 13.81
C ASP A 111 15.59 -2.63 12.85
N VAL A 112 15.55 -3.07 11.58
CA VAL A 112 14.72 -2.44 10.55
C VAL A 112 13.22 -2.53 10.86
N MET A 113 12.76 -3.61 11.47
CA MET A 113 11.34 -3.77 11.78
C MET A 113 10.92 -2.88 12.96
N ALA A 114 11.77 -2.73 13.96
CA ALA A 114 11.55 -1.79 15.06
C ALA A 114 11.46 -0.34 14.56
N ASP A 115 12.33 0.04 13.61
CA ASP A 115 12.31 1.35 12.97
C ASP A 115 11.03 1.57 12.15
N ILE A 116 10.65 0.58 11.32
CA ILE A 116 9.40 0.59 10.55
C ILE A 116 8.18 0.78 11.47
N LEU A 117 8.07 -0.02 12.52
CA LEU A 117 6.98 0.06 13.48
C LEU A 117 6.98 1.41 14.20
N GLY A 118 8.14 1.87 14.67
CA GLY A 118 8.28 3.15 15.36
C GLY A 118 7.76 4.32 14.53
N GLN A 119 8.19 4.41 13.27
CA GLN A 119 7.76 5.50 12.38
C GLN A 119 6.29 5.35 11.98
N THR A 120 5.87 4.20 11.48
CA THR A 120 4.51 4.04 10.93
C THR A 120 3.44 4.14 12.01
N LEU A 121 3.66 3.58 13.21
CA LEU A 121 2.71 3.69 14.31
C LEU A 121 2.60 5.11 14.85
N THR A 122 3.72 5.85 14.91
CA THR A 122 3.69 7.27 15.28
C THR A 122 2.87 8.10 14.30
N LEU A 123 3.05 7.87 12.99
CA LEU A 123 2.28 8.56 11.96
C LEU A 123 0.79 8.18 12.02
N ALA A 124 0.48 6.89 12.17
CA ALA A 124 -0.88 6.40 12.26
C ALA A 124 -1.63 6.96 13.49
N GLN A 125 -0.96 6.96 14.66
CA GLN A 125 -1.52 7.55 15.86
C GLN A 125 -1.78 9.05 15.70
N ARG A 126 -0.84 9.77 15.12
CA ARG A 126 -1.00 11.20 14.83
C ARG A 126 -2.16 11.48 13.85
N ALA A 127 -2.35 10.64 12.82
CA ALA A 127 -3.48 10.77 11.92
C ALA A 127 -4.82 10.65 12.67
N VAL A 128 -4.94 9.69 13.59
CA VAL A 128 -6.12 9.54 14.45
C VAL A 128 -6.32 10.74 15.37
N GLU A 129 -5.25 11.30 15.93
CA GLU A 129 -5.31 12.51 16.76
C GLU A 129 -5.81 13.74 15.97
N PHE A 130 -5.56 13.82 14.68
CA PHE A 130 -6.13 14.84 13.79
C PHE A 130 -7.59 14.54 13.41
N GLY A 131 -8.12 13.35 13.65
CA GLY A 131 -9.51 12.99 13.38
C GLY A 131 -9.71 12.02 12.24
N VAL A 132 -8.65 11.46 11.63
CA VAL A 132 -8.80 10.38 10.64
C VAL A 132 -9.35 9.14 11.36
N PRO A 133 -10.46 8.52 10.90
CA PRO A 133 -10.95 7.29 11.49
C PRO A 133 -9.87 6.21 11.51
N ARG A 134 -9.73 5.52 12.64
CA ARG A 134 -8.67 4.51 12.82
C ARG A 134 -8.69 3.43 11.73
N GLU A 135 -9.88 2.98 11.36
CA GLU A 135 -10.14 1.98 10.33
C GLU A 135 -9.77 2.45 8.90
N SER A 136 -9.65 3.76 8.69
CA SER A 136 -9.25 4.37 7.42
C SER A 136 -7.75 4.63 7.32
N VAL A 137 -6.98 4.30 8.36
CA VAL A 137 -5.52 4.45 8.36
C VAL A 137 -4.85 3.12 8.05
N LEU A 138 -3.95 3.12 7.06
CA LEU A 138 -3.11 1.99 6.69
C LEU A 138 -1.65 2.28 7.01
N ILE A 139 -0.87 1.24 7.29
CA ILE A 139 0.59 1.33 7.47
C ILE A 139 1.30 0.56 6.37
N ASP A 140 2.42 1.10 5.84
CA ASP A 140 3.22 0.49 4.76
C ASP A 140 4.70 0.42 5.17
N PRO A 141 5.32 -0.79 5.18
CA PRO A 141 6.75 -0.93 5.41
C PRO A 141 7.62 -0.32 4.30
N ALA A 142 7.04 -0.02 3.15
CA ALA A 142 7.65 0.60 1.98
C ALA A 142 8.98 -0.07 1.56
N HIS A 143 8.89 -1.29 1.07
CA HIS A 143 10.03 -2.01 0.51
C HIS A 143 10.81 -1.14 -0.48
N ASP A 144 12.15 -1.16 -0.41
CA ASP A 144 13.13 -0.37 -1.16
C ASP A 144 13.20 1.14 -0.84
N PHE A 145 12.24 1.70 -0.10
CA PHE A 145 12.34 3.08 0.35
C PHE A 145 13.23 3.17 1.59
N GLY A 146 14.40 3.81 1.45
CA GLY A 146 15.39 3.90 2.52
C GLY A 146 15.94 2.55 2.98
N LYS A 147 15.77 1.49 2.20
CA LYS A 147 16.13 0.11 2.55
C LYS A 147 17.03 -0.51 1.48
N ALA A 148 18.05 -1.24 1.91
CA ALA A 148 18.76 -2.17 1.07
C ALA A 148 17.95 -3.47 0.92
N THR A 149 18.31 -4.31 -0.06
CA THR A 149 17.66 -5.60 -0.34
C THR A 149 17.49 -6.45 0.91
N ARG A 150 18.54 -6.59 1.74
CA ARG A 150 18.46 -7.35 3.01
C ARG A 150 17.38 -6.81 3.94
N HIS A 151 17.19 -5.48 4.00
CA HIS A 151 16.19 -4.85 4.86
C HIS A 151 14.77 -5.09 4.34
N SER A 152 14.57 -5.03 3.01
CA SER A 152 13.28 -5.34 2.38
C SER A 152 12.92 -6.82 2.55
N LEU A 153 13.89 -7.74 2.43
CA LEU A 153 13.69 -9.16 2.70
C LEU A 153 13.35 -9.42 4.18
N GLU A 154 14.02 -8.73 5.10
CA GLU A 154 13.73 -8.84 6.53
C GLU A 154 12.34 -8.27 6.86
N ALA A 155 11.98 -7.11 6.32
CA ALA A 155 10.65 -6.53 6.48
C ALA A 155 9.55 -7.49 5.98
N THR A 156 9.77 -8.15 4.83
CA THR A 156 8.85 -9.17 4.32
C THR A 156 8.73 -10.35 5.28
N ARG A 157 9.85 -10.90 5.76
CA ARG A 157 9.87 -12.06 6.66
C ARG A 157 9.19 -11.76 8.00
N ARG A 158 9.33 -10.55 8.52
CA ARG A 158 8.80 -10.10 9.81
C ARG A 158 7.50 -9.30 9.71
N LEU A 159 6.83 -9.29 8.54
CA LEU A 159 5.61 -8.50 8.31
C LEU A 159 4.50 -8.80 9.33
N GLY A 160 4.46 -10.03 9.85
CA GLY A 160 3.53 -10.41 10.91
C GLY A 160 3.59 -9.54 12.17
N GLU A 161 4.74 -8.90 12.46
CA GLU A 161 4.88 -7.97 13.59
C GLU A 161 4.08 -6.67 13.32
N MET A 162 4.07 -6.18 12.08
CA MET A 162 3.20 -5.06 11.69
C MET A 162 1.73 -5.44 11.79
N VAL A 163 1.36 -6.61 11.29
CA VAL A 163 -0.03 -7.11 11.35
C VAL A 163 -0.48 -7.25 12.82
N ALA A 164 0.39 -7.73 13.71
CA ALA A 164 0.12 -7.86 15.14
C ALA A 164 -0.11 -6.51 15.84
N SER A 165 0.29 -5.38 15.24
CA SER A 165 -0.01 -4.04 15.75
C SER A 165 -1.50 -3.68 15.68
N GLY A 166 -2.29 -4.43 14.91
CA GLY A 166 -3.72 -4.22 14.72
C GLY A 166 -4.07 -3.10 13.73
N TRP A 167 -3.10 -2.57 12.99
CA TRP A 167 -3.35 -1.66 11.87
C TRP A 167 -3.40 -2.44 10.56
N PRO A 168 -4.27 -2.08 9.61
CA PRO A 168 -4.25 -2.66 8.26
C PRO A 168 -2.91 -2.40 7.57
N VAL A 169 -2.29 -3.43 7.02
CA VAL A 169 -0.99 -3.34 6.34
C VAL A 169 -1.18 -3.30 4.84
N LEU A 170 -0.63 -2.26 4.19
CA LEU A 170 -0.47 -2.14 2.75
C LEU A 170 0.94 -2.58 2.37
N VAL A 171 1.09 -3.27 1.24
CA VAL A 171 2.38 -3.61 0.64
C VAL A 171 2.41 -3.27 -0.84
N SER A 172 3.57 -2.77 -1.29
CA SER A 172 3.85 -2.45 -2.69
C SER A 172 5.12 -3.16 -3.12
N LEU A 173 4.98 -4.27 -3.86
CA LEU A 173 6.07 -5.21 -4.14
C LEU A 173 6.45 -5.30 -5.62
N SER A 174 5.57 -4.80 -6.52
CA SER A 174 5.70 -4.99 -7.97
C SER A 174 7.02 -4.50 -8.53
N ASN A 175 7.77 -5.44 -9.08
CA ASN A 175 9.02 -5.23 -9.83
C ASN A 175 10.12 -4.48 -9.06
N LYS A 176 10.05 -4.47 -7.71
CA LYS A 176 10.99 -3.76 -6.84
C LYS A 176 12.41 -4.34 -6.89
N ASP A 177 13.37 -3.52 -6.53
CA ASP A 177 14.80 -3.86 -6.67
C ASP A 177 15.20 -5.02 -5.75
N PHE A 178 14.62 -5.12 -4.54
CA PHE A 178 14.90 -6.26 -3.67
C PHE A 178 14.54 -7.61 -4.31
N VAL A 179 13.49 -7.67 -5.15
CA VAL A 179 13.14 -8.87 -5.92
C VAL A 179 14.17 -9.12 -7.02
N GLY A 180 14.50 -8.07 -7.77
CA GLY A 180 15.48 -8.16 -8.86
C GLY A 180 16.86 -8.57 -8.38
N GLU A 181 17.36 -7.95 -7.32
CA GLU A 181 18.67 -8.28 -6.74
C GLU A 181 18.71 -9.68 -6.12
N SER A 182 17.60 -10.14 -5.51
CA SER A 182 17.54 -11.49 -4.96
C SER A 182 17.61 -12.59 -6.01
N LEU A 183 17.16 -12.31 -7.24
CA LEU A 183 17.02 -13.28 -8.33
C LEU A 183 18.00 -13.01 -9.49
N ASP A 184 18.76 -11.92 -9.45
CA ASP A 184 19.58 -11.42 -10.55
C ASP A 184 18.76 -11.21 -11.84
N LEU A 185 17.60 -10.50 -11.70
CA LEU A 185 16.64 -10.30 -12.80
C LEU A 185 16.39 -8.82 -13.10
N PRO A 186 16.32 -8.45 -14.40
CA PRO A 186 15.92 -7.11 -14.82
C PRO A 186 14.42 -6.85 -14.49
N PRO A 187 13.99 -5.57 -14.41
CA PRO A 187 12.63 -5.23 -13.96
C PRO A 187 11.47 -5.95 -14.66
N ARG A 188 11.61 -6.25 -15.95
CA ARG A 188 10.55 -6.90 -16.75
C ARG A 188 10.41 -8.40 -16.49
N GLU A 189 11.34 -9.02 -15.78
CA GLU A 189 11.39 -10.45 -15.52
C GLU A 189 11.09 -10.79 -14.04
N ARG A 190 10.73 -9.78 -13.22
CA ARG A 190 10.55 -9.91 -11.76
C ARG A 190 9.16 -10.41 -11.35
N LEU A 191 8.25 -10.67 -12.27
CA LEU A 191 6.86 -11.02 -11.95
C LEU A 191 6.76 -12.22 -11.01
N THR A 192 7.43 -13.33 -11.31
CA THR A 192 7.37 -14.53 -10.46
C THR A 192 7.86 -14.26 -9.04
N GLY A 193 8.96 -13.54 -8.87
CA GLY A 193 9.47 -13.15 -7.55
C GLY A 193 8.53 -12.18 -6.82
N THR A 194 7.93 -11.24 -7.54
CA THR A 194 6.91 -10.34 -7.02
C THR A 194 5.71 -11.11 -6.48
N LEU A 195 5.19 -12.08 -7.24
CA LEU A 195 4.05 -12.90 -6.84
C LEU A 195 4.38 -13.80 -5.64
N ALA A 196 5.59 -14.34 -5.58
CA ALA A 196 6.06 -15.11 -4.42
C ALA A 196 6.11 -14.24 -3.15
N ALA A 197 6.68 -13.04 -3.22
CA ALA A 197 6.70 -12.10 -2.10
C ALA A 197 5.27 -11.67 -1.70
N THR A 198 4.38 -11.46 -2.68
CA THR A 198 2.97 -11.15 -2.46
C THR A 198 2.25 -12.27 -1.71
N ALA A 199 2.46 -13.53 -2.11
CA ALA A 199 1.87 -14.69 -1.42
C ALA A 199 2.31 -14.77 0.05
N ILE A 200 3.60 -14.51 0.32
CA ILE A 200 4.14 -14.50 1.70
C ILE A 200 3.50 -13.36 2.51
N CYS A 201 3.44 -12.15 1.97
CA CYS A 201 2.81 -11.03 2.65
C CYS A 201 1.32 -11.28 2.92
N ALA A 202 0.61 -11.91 1.98
CA ALA A 202 -0.79 -12.28 2.14
C ALA A 202 -0.97 -13.35 3.23
N TRP A 203 -0.11 -14.36 3.24
CA TRP A 203 -0.10 -15.39 4.28
C TRP A 203 0.13 -14.81 5.66
N LEU A 204 1.01 -13.79 5.78
CA LEU A 204 1.32 -13.08 7.01
C LEU A 204 0.25 -12.05 7.43
N GLY A 205 -0.76 -11.78 6.59
CA GLY A 205 -1.92 -10.99 6.94
C GLY A 205 -1.94 -9.54 6.40
N ALA A 206 -1.13 -9.20 5.39
CA ALA A 206 -1.31 -7.93 4.68
C ALA A 206 -2.72 -7.83 4.07
N ARG A 207 -3.28 -6.62 4.00
CA ARG A 207 -4.67 -6.39 3.59
C ARG A 207 -4.80 -5.67 2.25
N VAL A 208 -3.87 -4.79 1.92
CA VAL A 208 -3.90 -3.99 0.69
C VAL A 208 -2.62 -4.22 -0.11
N TYR A 209 -2.77 -4.40 -1.41
CA TYR A 209 -1.66 -4.73 -2.33
C TYR A 209 -1.67 -3.74 -3.49
N ARG A 210 -0.63 -2.91 -3.56
CA ARG A 210 -0.40 -2.05 -4.71
C ARG A 210 0.39 -2.82 -5.76
N ALA A 211 -0.24 -3.13 -6.88
CA ALA A 211 0.31 -4.01 -7.91
C ALA A 211 0.14 -3.43 -9.31
N HIS A 212 1.07 -3.77 -10.21
CA HIS A 212 0.97 -3.47 -11.63
C HIS A 212 0.22 -4.60 -12.37
N GLU A 213 0.53 -5.85 -12.04
CA GLU A 213 -0.05 -7.05 -12.63
C GLU A 213 -1.25 -7.49 -11.78
N VAL A 214 -2.39 -6.83 -12.01
CA VAL A 214 -3.60 -6.96 -11.17
C VAL A 214 -4.18 -8.38 -11.23
N VAL A 215 -4.29 -8.97 -12.42
CA VAL A 215 -4.89 -10.30 -12.61
C VAL A 215 -4.07 -11.38 -11.88
N GLU A 216 -2.77 -11.37 -12.08
CA GLU A 216 -1.85 -12.33 -11.48
C GLU A 216 -1.80 -12.17 -9.96
N THR A 217 -1.79 -10.93 -9.48
CA THR A 217 -1.85 -10.61 -8.05
C THR A 217 -3.16 -11.14 -7.44
N GLN A 218 -4.30 -10.90 -8.08
CA GLN A 218 -5.59 -11.39 -7.60
C GLN A 218 -5.62 -12.92 -7.52
N GLN A 219 -5.07 -13.62 -8.53
CA GLN A 219 -4.96 -15.08 -8.51
C GLN A 219 -4.14 -15.60 -7.33
N VAL A 220 -3.04 -14.92 -7.00
CA VAL A 220 -2.21 -15.25 -5.83
C VAL A 220 -3.00 -15.06 -4.54
N LEU A 221 -3.68 -13.93 -4.39
CA LEU A 221 -4.48 -13.62 -3.18
C LEU A 221 -5.63 -14.62 -3.01
N ASP A 222 -6.32 -14.95 -4.09
CA ASP A 222 -7.37 -15.95 -4.11
C ASP A 222 -6.86 -17.34 -3.72
N MET A 223 -5.67 -17.71 -4.22
CA MET A 223 -5.05 -18.99 -3.88
C MET A 223 -4.62 -19.05 -2.41
N VAL A 224 -3.98 -17.99 -1.90
CA VAL A 224 -3.61 -17.90 -0.48
C VAL A 224 -4.84 -17.99 0.41
N SER A 225 -5.91 -17.24 0.10
CA SER A 225 -7.17 -17.28 0.87
C SER A 225 -7.81 -18.68 0.85
N SER A 226 -7.74 -19.38 -0.28
CA SER A 226 -8.24 -20.77 -0.39
C SER A 226 -7.41 -21.75 0.45
N ILE A 227 -6.08 -21.58 0.49
CA ILE A 227 -5.19 -22.38 1.35
C ILE A 227 -5.44 -22.11 2.83
N GLN A 228 -5.68 -20.85 3.19
CA GLN A 228 -6.01 -20.44 4.56
C GLN A 228 -7.43 -20.88 4.99
N GLY A 229 -8.27 -21.35 4.06
CA GLY A 229 -9.64 -21.76 4.33
C GLY A 229 -10.63 -20.58 4.49
N THR A 230 -10.22 -19.36 4.20
CA THR A 230 -11.07 -18.15 4.29
C THR A 230 -11.91 -17.94 3.03
N ARG A 231 -11.59 -18.66 1.94
CA ARG A 231 -12.32 -18.65 0.66
C ARG A 231 -12.48 -20.07 0.14
N PRO A 232 -13.69 -20.50 -0.29
CA PRO A 232 -13.85 -21.78 -0.95
C PRO A 232 -13.17 -21.80 -2.33
N PRO A 233 -12.77 -22.98 -2.85
CA PRO A 233 -12.32 -23.10 -4.23
C PRO A 233 -13.41 -22.60 -5.19
N ALA A 234 -13.01 -21.91 -6.26
CA ALA A 234 -13.95 -21.40 -7.27
C ALA A 234 -14.78 -22.53 -7.91
N VAL A 235 -14.18 -23.70 -8.08
CA VAL A 235 -14.84 -24.94 -8.49
C VAL A 235 -14.23 -26.13 -7.77
N SER A 236 -15.05 -27.13 -7.43
CA SER A 236 -14.57 -28.42 -6.90
C SER A 236 -14.98 -29.53 -7.86
N ARG A 237 -14.01 -30.08 -8.59
CA ARG A 237 -14.22 -31.21 -9.54
C ARG A 237 -13.58 -32.49 -9.07
N ARG A 238 -12.80 -32.46 -7.99
CA ARG A 238 -12.11 -33.63 -7.42
C ARG A 238 -12.61 -33.85 -6.00
N GLY A 239 -13.11 -35.08 -5.73
CA GLY A 239 -13.56 -35.48 -4.40
C GLY A 239 -14.99 -35.07 -4.08
N ILE A 240 -15.48 -35.58 -2.94
CA ILE A 240 -16.76 -35.19 -2.35
C ILE A 240 -16.53 -33.82 -1.72
N VAL A 241 -17.35 -32.84 -2.05
CA VAL A 241 -17.29 -31.50 -1.43
C VAL A 241 -17.66 -31.67 0.05
N PRO A 242 -16.74 -31.46 1.02
CA PRO A 242 -17.17 -31.22 2.38
C PRO A 242 -18.03 -29.95 2.34
N GLU A 243 -19.13 -29.91 3.08
CA GLU A 243 -19.81 -28.65 3.36
C GLU A 243 -18.74 -27.69 3.92
N PHE A 244 -18.45 -26.63 3.17
CA PHE A 244 -17.53 -25.59 3.62
C PHE A 244 -18.25 -24.90 4.76
N SER A 245 -17.92 -25.25 5.99
CA SER A 245 -18.30 -24.43 7.11
C SER A 245 -17.49 -23.13 6.98
N ALA A 246 -18.18 -22.06 6.59
CA ALA A 246 -17.57 -20.75 6.68
C ALA A 246 -17.02 -20.56 8.10
N PRO A 247 -15.78 -20.03 8.26
CA PRO A 247 -15.32 -19.64 9.58
C PRO A 247 -16.40 -18.73 10.19
N PRO A 248 -16.60 -18.80 11.52
CA PRO A 248 -17.57 -17.92 12.18
C PRO A 248 -17.23 -16.49 11.75
N GLU A 249 -18.27 -15.74 11.36
CA GLU A 249 -18.11 -14.32 11.08
C GLU A 249 -17.41 -13.70 12.29
N PRO A 250 -16.36 -12.89 12.09
CA PRO A 250 -15.79 -12.14 13.18
C PRO A 250 -16.95 -11.34 13.78
N ASP A 251 -17.13 -11.49 15.09
CA ASP A 251 -18.15 -10.76 15.84
C ASP A 251 -18.22 -9.33 15.37
N ASP A 252 -19.41 -8.93 14.99
CA ASP A 252 -19.83 -7.67 14.42
C ASP A 252 -19.09 -6.46 15.04
N ALA A 253 -17.96 -6.12 14.45
CA ALA A 253 -17.31 -4.84 14.61
C ALA A 253 -17.16 -4.29 13.20
N SER A 254 -18.12 -3.46 12.84
CA SER A 254 -18.17 -2.58 11.68
C SER A 254 -16.77 -2.21 11.17
N ILE A 255 -16.36 -2.83 10.05
CA ILE A 255 -15.18 -2.43 9.31
C ILE A 255 -15.65 -2.05 7.91
N PHE A 256 -15.91 -0.75 7.76
CA PHE A 256 -15.83 -0.01 6.51
C PHE A 256 -15.16 1.31 6.81
#